data_078cd3ef0580682f161a761a174282a2
#
_entry.id   078cd3ef0580682f161a761a174282a2
#
_cell.length_a   1.000
_cell.length_b   1.000
_cell.length_c   1.000
_cell.angle_alpha   90.00
_cell.angle_beta   90.00
_cell.angle_gamma   90.00
#
_symmetry.space_group_name_H-M   'P 1'
#
loop_
_entity.id
_entity.type
_entity.pdbx_description
1 polymer ?
#
loop_
_entity_poly.entity_id
_entity_poly.type
_entity_poly.pdbx_seq_one_letter_code
_entity_poly.pdbx_strand_id
1 'polypeptide(L)'
;MNAHTFTWRAGGCHCGGVRFEVELPAVVEAQTCNCSMCAKTGFVHIIVPESRFRLTKGAERLVEYTFNTRVAKHLFCAECGVKSFYRPRSNPDGWSVNARCLDDAEAVSLDLTAFDGRDWEANAQGLTHLSREPS
;
A
#
# COMPACT_ATOMS: atom_id res chain seq x y z
N MET A 1 27.41 -0.14 1.99
CA MET A 1 26.10 -0.49 1.45
C MET A 1 25.26 0.76 1.26
N ASN A 2 24.59 0.85 0.15
CA ASN A 2 23.78 2.02 -0.18
C ASN A 2 22.35 1.86 0.35
N ALA A 3 21.97 2.68 1.34
CA ALA A 3 20.61 2.67 1.89
C ALA A 3 19.55 3.08 0.86
N HIS A 4 19.97 3.65 -0.27
CA HIS A 4 19.07 4.06 -1.34
C HIS A 4 18.94 3.03 -2.46
N THR A 5 19.53 1.85 -2.30
CA THR A 5 19.36 0.76 -3.26
C THR A 5 17.95 0.17 -3.13
N PHE A 6 17.22 0.16 -4.24
CA PHE A 6 15.86 -0.34 -4.29
C PHE A 6 15.81 -1.62 -5.12
N THR A 7 14.91 -2.52 -4.74
CA THR A 7 14.69 -3.79 -5.43
C THR A 7 13.22 -3.94 -5.75
N TRP A 8 12.91 -4.35 -6.97
CA TRP A 8 11.54 -4.69 -7.36
C TRP A 8 11.13 -6.00 -6.71
N ARG A 9 9.98 -5.98 -6.03
CA ARG A 9 9.43 -7.15 -5.34
C ARG A 9 8.02 -7.42 -5.83
N ALA A 10 7.68 -8.68 -5.99
CA ALA A 10 6.38 -9.11 -6.49
C ALA A 10 5.43 -9.43 -5.35
N GLY A 11 4.15 -9.27 -5.62
CA GLY A 11 3.10 -9.65 -4.70
C GLY A 11 1.76 -9.75 -5.42
N GLY A 12 0.71 -9.98 -4.66
CA GLY A 12 -0.63 -10.07 -5.23
C GLY A 12 -1.66 -10.58 -4.25
N CYS A 13 -2.86 -10.84 -4.77
CA CYS A 13 -3.97 -11.37 -3.98
C CYS A 13 -3.82 -12.87 -3.75
N HIS A 14 -4.67 -13.42 -2.92
CA HIS A 14 -4.59 -14.83 -2.53
C HIS A 14 -4.77 -15.80 -3.70
N CYS A 15 -5.73 -15.53 -4.60
CA CYS A 15 -5.97 -16.44 -5.74
C CYS A 15 -4.95 -16.26 -6.87
N GLY A 16 -4.09 -15.26 -6.81
CA GLY A 16 -3.10 -14.99 -7.85
C GLY A 16 -3.65 -14.29 -9.08
N GLY A 17 -4.93 -13.94 -9.09
CA GLY A 17 -5.55 -13.25 -10.22
C GLY A 17 -5.12 -11.80 -10.38
N VAL A 18 -4.71 -11.16 -9.28
CA VAL A 18 -4.17 -9.81 -9.26
C VAL A 18 -2.71 -9.88 -8.85
N ARG A 19 -1.82 -9.32 -9.68
CA ARG A 19 -0.38 -9.33 -9.41
C ARG A 19 0.20 -7.94 -9.60
N PHE A 20 1.18 -7.60 -8.78
CA PHE A 20 1.86 -6.31 -8.85
C PHE A 20 3.35 -6.47 -8.57
N GLU A 21 4.09 -5.41 -8.89
CA GLU A 21 5.47 -5.24 -8.46
C GLU A 21 5.62 -3.88 -7.82
N VAL A 22 6.46 -3.81 -6.79
CA VAL A 22 6.74 -2.58 -6.06
C VAL A 22 8.24 -2.51 -5.80
N GLU A 23 8.81 -1.32 -5.99
CA GLU A 23 10.24 -1.09 -5.79
C GLU A 23 10.48 -0.58 -4.37
N LEU A 24 11.22 -1.36 -3.58
CA LEU A 24 11.40 -1.11 -2.15
C LEU A 24 12.87 -1.10 -1.74
N PRO A 25 13.24 -0.29 -0.73
CA PRO A 25 14.56 -0.38 -0.11
C PRO A 25 14.63 -1.59 0.82
N ALA A 26 15.83 -1.85 1.38
CA ALA A 26 16.05 -2.96 2.30
C ALA A 26 15.23 -2.83 3.59
N VAL A 27 15.11 -1.61 4.12
CA VAL A 27 14.27 -1.30 5.28
C VAL A 27 13.16 -0.36 4.82
N VAL A 28 11.92 -0.76 5.02
CA VAL A 28 10.74 -0.07 4.49
C VAL A 28 9.98 0.57 5.63
N GLU A 29 9.69 1.87 5.51
CA GLU A 29 8.78 2.56 6.41
C GLU A 29 7.35 2.10 6.11
N ALA A 30 6.68 1.54 7.11
CA ALA A 30 5.33 0.99 6.96
C ALA A 30 4.45 1.43 8.13
N GLN A 31 3.12 1.42 7.93
CA GLN A 31 2.17 1.85 8.94
C GLN A 31 1.05 0.83 9.13
N THR A 32 0.63 0.66 10.39
CA THR A 32 -0.70 0.15 10.70
C THR A 32 -1.63 1.34 10.91
N CYS A 33 -2.92 1.18 10.62
CA CYS A 33 -3.89 2.26 10.72
C CYS A 33 -5.11 1.78 11.49
N ASN A 34 -5.62 2.64 12.37
CA ASN A 34 -6.79 2.31 13.20
C ASN A 34 -8.11 2.87 12.67
N CYS A 35 -8.13 3.43 11.46
CA CYS A 35 -9.40 3.87 10.85
C CYS A 35 -10.33 2.68 10.63
N SER A 36 -11.63 2.96 10.44
CA SER A 36 -12.63 1.89 10.34
C SER A 36 -12.33 0.88 9.24
N MET A 37 -11.86 1.33 8.08
CA MET A 37 -11.54 0.46 6.96
C MET A 37 -10.27 -0.35 7.24
N CYS A 38 -9.19 0.30 7.65
CA CYS A 38 -7.90 -0.36 7.84
C CYS A 38 -7.93 -1.33 9.02
N ALA A 39 -8.67 -1.00 10.08
CA ALA A 39 -8.83 -1.89 11.23
C ALA A 39 -9.50 -3.21 10.83
N LYS A 40 -10.50 -3.13 9.95
CA LYS A 40 -11.24 -4.32 9.49
C LYS A 40 -10.46 -5.17 8.50
N THR A 41 -9.66 -4.55 7.65
CA THR A 41 -8.90 -5.28 6.63
C THR A 41 -7.57 -5.83 7.14
N GLY A 42 -7.04 -5.29 8.23
CA GLY A 42 -5.71 -5.68 8.73
C GLY A 42 -4.57 -5.27 7.80
N PHE A 43 -4.77 -4.23 7.01
CA PHE A 43 -3.82 -3.78 5.99
C PHE A 43 -2.58 -3.18 6.65
N VAL A 44 -1.40 -3.61 6.21
CA VAL A 44 -0.11 -3.03 6.62
C VAL A 44 0.39 -2.19 5.45
N HIS A 45 0.45 -0.88 5.65
CA HIS A 45 0.63 0.09 4.57
C HIS A 45 2.10 0.30 4.24
N ILE A 46 2.46 0.12 2.96
CA ILE A 46 3.70 0.61 2.38
C ILE A 46 3.30 1.62 1.31
N ILE A 47 3.50 2.90 1.59
CA ILE A 47 3.15 3.98 0.67
C ILE A 47 4.35 4.29 -0.22
N VAL A 48 4.14 4.29 -1.53
CA VAL A 48 5.20 4.51 -2.51
C VAL A 48 4.74 5.51 -3.57
N PRO A 49 5.71 6.18 -4.25
CA PRO A 49 5.38 7.00 -5.42
C PRO A 49 4.82 6.15 -6.55
N GLU A 50 4.09 6.78 -7.46
CA GLU A 50 3.52 6.16 -8.66
C GLU A 50 4.57 5.36 -9.44
N SER A 51 5.77 5.90 -9.59
CA SER A 51 6.85 5.31 -10.38
C SER A 51 7.43 4.02 -9.79
N ARG A 52 7.17 3.74 -8.51
CA ARG A 52 7.71 2.57 -7.82
C ARG A 52 6.70 1.45 -7.67
N PHE A 53 5.57 1.57 -8.34
CA PHE A 53 4.49 0.56 -8.32
C PHE A 53 4.06 0.28 -9.75
N ARG A 54 3.78 -1.01 -10.04
CA ARG A 54 3.14 -1.36 -11.31
C ARG A 54 2.24 -2.59 -11.14
N LEU A 55 1.06 -2.50 -11.73
CA LEU A 55 0.13 -3.61 -11.80
C LEU A 55 0.52 -4.49 -12.99
N THR A 56 0.83 -5.76 -12.74
CA THR A 56 1.32 -6.65 -13.79
C THR A 56 0.24 -7.59 -14.31
N LYS A 57 -0.84 -7.81 -13.54
CA LYS A 57 -1.91 -8.71 -13.94
C LYS A 57 -3.19 -8.42 -13.17
N GLY A 58 -4.33 -8.53 -13.83
CA GLY A 58 -5.62 -8.61 -13.15
C GLY A 58 -6.34 -7.29 -12.95
N ALA A 59 -6.03 -6.25 -13.73
CA ALA A 59 -6.76 -4.98 -13.63
C ALA A 59 -8.27 -5.19 -13.74
N GLU A 60 -8.70 -6.10 -14.60
CA GLU A 60 -10.12 -6.40 -14.85
C GLU A 60 -10.79 -7.12 -13.68
N ARG A 61 -10.03 -7.67 -12.75
CA ARG A 61 -10.54 -8.35 -11.55
C ARG A 61 -10.71 -7.44 -10.36
N LEU A 62 -10.28 -6.19 -10.46
CA LEU A 62 -10.35 -5.25 -9.34
C LEU A 62 -11.73 -4.63 -9.22
N VAL A 63 -12.23 -4.61 -7.98
CA VAL A 63 -13.46 -3.91 -7.61
C VAL A 63 -13.05 -2.70 -6.77
N GLU A 64 -13.64 -1.55 -7.03
CA GLU A 64 -13.36 -0.32 -6.32
C GLU A 64 -14.47 -0.02 -5.32
N TYR A 65 -14.08 0.20 -4.06
CA TYR A 65 -14.97 0.64 -3.00
C TYR A 65 -14.54 2.04 -2.54
N THR A 66 -15.47 2.96 -2.48
CA THR A 66 -15.22 4.31 -1.98
C THR A 66 -16.29 4.67 -0.95
N PHE A 67 -15.93 5.54 -0.01
CA PHE A 67 -16.85 6.03 1.01
C PHE A 67 -16.40 7.40 1.51
N ASN A 68 -17.23 8.07 2.28
CA ASN A 68 -16.97 9.38 2.86
C ASN A 68 -16.60 10.39 1.74
N THR A 69 -15.39 10.91 1.72
CA THR A 69 -14.95 11.87 0.70
C THR A 69 -14.74 11.26 -0.69
N ARG A 70 -14.68 9.94 -0.79
CA ARG A 70 -14.45 9.17 -2.03
C ARG A 70 -13.11 9.47 -2.71
N VAL A 71 -12.16 10.09 -1.99
CA VAL A 71 -10.81 10.34 -2.50
C VAL A 71 -10.00 9.05 -2.50
N ALA A 72 -10.08 8.27 -1.41
CA ALA A 72 -9.42 6.97 -1.34
C ALA A 72 -10.14 5.97 -2.24
N LYS A 73 -9.36 5.22 -3.04
CA LYS A 73 -9.86 4.20 -3.95
C LYS A 73 -9.42 2.85 -3.44
N HIS A 74 -10.32 2.16 -2.72
CA HIS A 74 -10.05 0.86 -2.11
C HIS A 74 -10.32 -0.23 -3.14
N LEU A 75 -9.26 -0.88 -3.59
CA LEU A 75 -9.33 -1.90 -4.65
C LEU A 75 -9.14 -3.28 -4.04
N PHE A 76 -9.93 -4.25 -4.48
CA PHE A 76 -9.79 -5.62 -4.02
C PHE A 76 -10.13 -6.59 -5.15
N CYS A 77 -9.62 -7.82 -5.03
CA CYS A 77 -9.88 -8.84 -6.04
C CYS A 77 -11.33 -9.32 -5.96
N ALA A 78 -12.03 -9.34 -7.10
CA ALA A 78 -13.42 -9.80 -7.15
C ALA A 78 -13.58 -11.29 -6.83
N GLU A 79 -12.52 -12.09 -7.02
CA GLU A 79 -12.57 -13.54 -6.81
C GLU A 79 -12.27 -13.92 -5.36
N CYS A 80 -11.17 -13.41 -4.77
CA CYS A 80 -10.76 -13.81 -3.43
C CYS A 80 -10.98 -12.74 -2.37
N GLY A 81 -11.33 -11.51 -2.75
CA GLY A 81 -11.61 -10.41 -1.83
C GLY A 81 -10.39 -9.77 -1.19
N VAL A 82 -9.18 -10.20 -1.52
CA VAL A 82 -7.98 -9.68 -0.88
C VAL A 82 -7.64 -8.30 -1.45
N LYS A 83 -7.37 -7.36 -0.54
CA LYS A 83 -6.98 -5.99 -0.85
C LYS A 83 -5.45 -5.92 -0.84
N SER A 84 -4.84 -5.95 -2.03
CA SER A 84 -3.39 -5.96 -2.19
C SER A 84 -2.79 -4.57 -2.19
N PHE A 85 -3.52 -3.58 -2.69
CA PHE A 85 -3.06 -2.19 -2.79
C PHE A 85 -4.28 -1.29 -2.98
N TYR A 86 -4.06 0.01 -2.75
CA TYR A 86 -5.12 0.99 -3.00
C TYR A 86 -4.53 2.39 -3.17
N ARG A 87 -5.39 3.31 -3.64
CA ARG A 87 -5.03 4.72 -3.76
C ARG A 87 -5.46 5.44 -2.48
N PRO A 88 -4.52 5.79 -1.58
CA PRO A 88 -4.89 6.35 -0.28
C PRO A 88 -5.27 7.84 -0.36
N ARG A 89 -6.13 8.27 0.55
CA ARG A 89 -6.53 9.67 0.66
C ARG A 89 -5.35 10.58 1.02
N SER A 90 -4.44 10.11 1.85
CA SER A 90 -3.27 10.87 2.28
C SER A 90 -2.24 11.08 1.17
N ASN A 91 -2.20 10.16 0.20
CA ASN A 91 -1.21 10.14 -0.87
C ASN A 91 -1.89 9.84 -2.21
N PRO A 92 -2.72 10.78 -2.73
CA PRO A 92 -3.43 10.53 -3.99
C PRO A 92 -2.49 10.45 -5.20
N ASP A 93 -1.25 10.86 -5.03
CA ASP A 93 -0.21 10.82 -6.04
C ASP A 93 0.65 9.55 -5.99
N GLY A 94 0.30 8.61 -5.11
CA GLY A 94 1.04 7.37 -4.94
C GLY A 94 0.13 6.18 -4.71
N TRP A 95 0.71 5.07 -4.26
CA TRP A 95 -0.01 3.85 -3.94
C TRP A 95 0.33 3.38 -2.54
N SER A 96 -0.62 2.75 -1.87
CA SER A 96 -0.37 2.03 -0.63
C SER A 96 -0.47 0.54 -0.92
N VAL A 97 0.62 -0.18 -0.66
CA VAL A 97 0.74 -1.61 -0.92
C VAL A 97 0.63 -2.35 0.41
N ASN A 98 -0.12 -3.45 0.42
CA ASN A 98 -0.24 -4.28 1.61
C ASN A 98 1.01 -5.15 1.75
N ALA A 99 1.80 -4.89 2.79
CA ALA A 99 3.02 -5.66 3.05
C ALA A 99 2.76 -7.16 3.18
N ARG A 100 1.57 -7.53 3.68
CA ARG A 100 1.17 -8.94 3.84
C ARG A 100 0.93 -9.64 2.50
N CYS A 101 0.82 -8.89 1.41
CA CYS A 101 0.59 -9.44 0.06
C CYS A 101 1.88 -9.61 -0.74
N LEU A 102 3.03 -9.27 -0.18
CA LEU A 102 4.32 -9.52 -0.82
C LEU A 102 4.63 -11.03 -0.79
N ASP A 103 5.13 -11.57 -1.89
CA ASP A 103 5.45 -12.99 -2.00
C ASP A 103 6.58 -13.38 -1.03
N ASP A 104 7.55 -12.48 -0.82
CA ASP A 104 8.71 -12.69 0.05
C ASP A 104 8.69 -11.73 1.24
N ALA A 105 7.52 -11.59 1.88
CA ALA A 105 7.32 -10.63 2.96
C ALA A 105 8.38 -10.73 4.07
N GLU A 106 8.84 -11.94 4.38
CA GLU A 106 9.85 -12.17 5.41
C GLU A 106 11.25 -11.65 5.01
N ALA A 107 11.50 -11.39 3.73
CA ALA A 107 12.76 -10.84 3.24
C ALA A 107 12.81 -9.32 3.35
N VAL A 108 11.71 -8.68 3.68
CA VAL A 108 11.60 -7.22 3.77
C VAL A 108 11.53 -6.82 5.23
N SER A 109 12.47 -5.97 5.66
CA SER A 109 12.44 -5.39 6.99
C SER A 109 11.48 -4.21 7.03
N LEU A 110 10.52 -4.24 7.95
CA LEU A 110 9.56 -3.16 8.13
C LEU A 110 9.92 -2.32 9.35
N ASP A 111 10.04 -1.00 9.14
CA ASP A 111 10.07 -0.03 10.23
C ASP A 111 8.62 0.39 10.46
N LEU A 112 7.95 -0.27 11.39
CA LEU A 112 6.51 -0.22 11.54
C LEU A 112 6.10 0.83 12.56
N THR A 113 5.21 1.74 12.17
CA THR A 113 4.62 2.72 13.07
C THR A 113 3.10 2.64 13.02
N ALA A 114 2.44 3.07 14.10
CA ALA A 114 0.98 3.13 14.14
C ALA A 114 0.53 4.52 13.68
N PHE A 115 -0.41 4.55 12.74
CA PHE A 115 -1.03 5.78 12.26
C PHE A 115 -2.43 5.91 12.86
N ASP A 116 -2.71 7.07 13.49
CA ASP A 116 -4.04 7.32 14.03
C ASP A 116 -4.97 7.85 12.95
N GLY A 117 -5.56 6.93 12.20
CA GLY A 117 -6.48 7.25 11.12
C GLY A 117 -7.86 7.69 11.60
N ARG A 118 -8.17 7.49 12.89
CA ARG A 118 -9.42 8.02 13.48
C ARG A 118 -9.36 9.53 13.61
N ASP A 119 -8.15 10.09 13.75
CA ASP A 119 -7.90 11.53 13.71
C ASP A 119 -7.14 11.86 12.43
N TRP A 120 -7.71 11.50 11.31
CA TRP A 120 -7.05 11.57 10.01
C TRP A 120 -6.61 12.99 9.65
N GLU A 121 -7.49 13.98 9.91
CA GLU A 121 -7.21 15.37 9.54
C GLU A 121 -5.95 15.90 10.24
N ALA A 122 -5.72 15.47 11.48
CA ALA A 122 -4.54 15.91 12.25
C ALA A 122 -3.26 15.22 11.81
N ASN A 123 -3.33 13.99 11.26
CA ASN A 123 -2.18 13.11 11.11
C ASN A 123 -1.74 12.87 9.66
N ALA A 124 -2.62 13.12 8.67
CA ALA A 124 -2.36 12.73 7.28
C ALA A 124 -1.13 13.39 6.67
N GLN A 125 -0.81 14.62 7.06
CA GLN A 125 0.35 15.33 6.53
C GLN A 125 1.68 14.63 6.85
N GLY A 126 1.73 13.87 7.93
CA GLY A 126 2.91 13.08 8.29
C GLY A 126 3.23 11.96 7.31
N LEU A 127 2.31 11.65 6.38
CA LEU A 127 2.49 10.60 5.38
C LEU A 127 2.84 11.14 3.99
N THR A 128 2.75 12.45 3.78
CA THR A 128 2.87 13.06 2.45
C THR A 128 4.19 12.73 1.77
N HIS A 129 5.28 12.69 2.53
CA HIS A 129 6.62 12.42 1.99
C HIS A 129 6.75 11.02 1.38
N LEU A 130 5.91 10.08 1.78
CA LEU A 130 6.06 8.66 1.41
C LEU A 130 5.75 8.41 -0.07
N SER A 131 4.96 9.28 -0.72
CA SER A 131 4.65 9.14 -2.14
C SER A 131 5.47 10.09 -3.02
N ARG A 132 6.46 10.78 -2.44
CA ARG A 132 7.36 11.64 -3.19
C ARG A 132 8.63 10.89 -3.55
N GLU A 133 9.16 11.20 -4.75
CA GLU A 133 10.43 10.64 -5.17
C GLU A 133 11.56 11.17 -4.27
N PRO A 134 12.53 10.32 -3.88
CA PRO A 134 13.72 10.78 -3.19
C PRO A 134 14.51 11.73 -4.08
N SER A 135 14.96 12.82 -3.53
CA SER A 135 15.80 13.78 -4.24
C SER A 135 17.26 13.34 -4.26
#